data_f2ea8489657328260d12cd7186f819bb
#
_entry.id   f2ea8489657328260d12cd7186f819bb
#
_cell.length_a   1.000
_cell.length_b   1.000
_cell.length_c   1.000
_cell.angle_alpha   90.00
_cell.angle_beta   90.00
_cell.angle_gamma   90.00
#
_symmetry.space_group_name_H-M   'P 1'
#
loop_
_entity.id
_entity.type
_entity.pdbx_description
1 polymer ?
#
loop_
_entity_poly.entity_id
_entity_poly.type
_entity_poly.pdbx_seq_one_letter_code
_entity_poly.pdbx_strand_id
1 'polypeptide(L)'
;MIRSEHSIVEYDFQRLTVSADRLRRSSDADYVPAAKTMLRIYRDGIGDRRQALHARVETCLGQMDACPPRRIAAFCKLLDDQSQYESQRRHAARLRQSVFELAADLHPIVETREGIFDHELHQTRREIAESVGRSWPEIEASLFSDVLELQRLESFDCDLEPEQLLSLYNLAQTQAALYRATRVRIDAMDDFKTIIRHAKLAGLMHRVSLFTSNGKHGYRLILDGAQATLRETSRYGIRFASLIPKLLTCHGWQLTAEILGPRKQRFRLNLSDRDGLRSVLETARDF
;
A
#
# COMPACT_ATOMS: atom_id res chain seq x y z
N MET A 1 -3.72 0.75 2.59
CA MET A 1 -3.61 -0.67 2.14
C MET A 1 -2.53 -0.78 1.06
N ILE A 2 -1.69 -1.84 1.11
CA ILE A 2 -0.67 -2.07 0.08
C ILE A 2 -1.29 -2.51 -1.25
N ARG A 3 -0.53 -2.36 -2.34
CA ARG A 3 -0.97 -2.83 -3.66
C ARG A 3 -0.80 -4.34 -3.79
N SER A 4 -1.52 -4.97 -4.72
CA SER A 4 -1.40 -6.42 -4.99
C SER A 4 0.02 -6.85 -5.41
N GLU A 5 0.78 -5.97 -6.05
CA GLU A 5 2.18 -6.21 -6.44
C GLU A 5 3.13 -6.31 -5.24
N HIS A 6 2.78 -5.69 -4.10
CA HIS A 6 3.55 -5.75 -2.85
C HIS A 6 3.14 -6.93 -1.97
N SER A 7 2.13 -7.69 -2.37
CA SER A 7 1.66 -8.86 -1.62
C SER A 7 2.65 -10.00 -1.72
N ILE A 8 2.99 -10.57 -0.57
CA ILE A 8 3.80 -11.78 -0.44
C ILE A 8 2.92 -12.85 0.15
N VAL A 9 2.64 -13.88 -0.62
CA VAL A 9 1.81 -15.01 -0.22
C VAL A 9 2.53 -16.32 -0.55
N GLU A 10 2.48 -17.25 0.39
CA GLU A 10 3.04 -18.57 0.26
C GLU A 10 1.92 -19.60 0.04
N TYR A 11 2.03 -20.41 -1.00
CA TYR A 11 1.05 -21.43 -1.36
C TYR A 11 1.57 -22.82 -0.98
N ASP A 12 0.85 -23.51 -0.10
CA ASP A 12 1.05 -24.93 0.16
C ASP A 12 0.14 -25.72 -0.80
N PHE A 13 0.74 -26.28 -1.85
CA PHE A 13 0.02 -27.05 -2.88
C PHE A 13 -0.44 -28.41 -2.39
N GLN A 14 0.16 -28.96 -1.34
CA GLN A 14 -0.25 -30.26 -0.79
C GLN A 14 -1.49 -30.10 0.08
N ARG A 15 -1.50 -29.07 0.95
CA ARG A 15 -2.61 -28.80 1.87
C ARG A 15 -3.68 -27.90 1.26
N LEU A 16 -3.42 -27.32 0.09
CA LEU A 16 -4.26 -26.31 -0.55
C LEU A 16 -4.54 -25.12 0.38
N THR A 17 -3.50 -24.67 1.09
CA THR A 17 -3.57 -23.53 1.98
C THR A 17 -2.66 -22.42 1.49
N VAL A 18 -2.98 -21.20 1.89
CA VAL A 18 -2.16 -20.02 1.62
C VAL A 18 -1.93 -19.27 2.92
N SER A 19 -0.73 -18.73 3.10
CA SER A 19 -0.38 -17.86 4.19
C SER A 19 0.11 -16.51 3.66
N ALA A 20 -0.21 -15.44 4.38
CA ALA A 20 0.38 -14.12 4.14
C ALA A 20 1.75 -14.04 4.83
N ASP A 21 2.66 -13.29 4.25
CA ASP A 21 3.94 -12.98 4.89
C ASP A 21 3.71 -12.28 6.23
N ARG A 22 4.44 -12.70 7.25
CA ARG A 22 4.33 -12.17 8.62
C ARG A 22 5.70 -12.09 9.29
N LEU A 23 5.97 -10.95 9.87
CA LEU A 23 7.10 -10.73 10.75
C LEU A 23 6.70 -11.09 12.18
N ARG A 24 7.46 -11.97 12.85
CA ARG A 24 7.18 -12.47 14.19
C ARG A 24 8.28 -12.02 15.15
N ARG A 25 7.91 -11.66 16.37
CA ARG A 25 8.89 -11.25 17.39
C ARG A 25 9.97 -12.32 17.66
N SER A 26 9.62 -13.59 17.55
CA SER A 26 10.53 -14.70 17.85
C SER A 26 11.59 -14.96 16.79
N SER A 27 11.28 -14.70 15.51
CA SER A 27 12.15 -15.00 14.36
C SER A 27 12.67 -13.75 13.65
N ASP A 28 11.99 -12.61 13.82
CA ASP A 28 12.24 -11.40 13.03
C ASP A 28 12.53 -10.19 13.94
N ALA A 29 13.17 -10.42 15.09
CA ALA A 29 13.51 -9.38 16.06
C ALA A 29 14.37 -8.25 15.46
N ASP A 30 15.21 -8.57 14.48
CA ASP A 30 16.09 -7.63 13.78
C ASP A 30 15.31 -6.58 12.96
N TYR A 31 14.03 -6.83 12.66
CA TYR A 31 13.18 -5.84 12.00
C TYR A 31 12.77 -4.68 12.92
N VAL A 32 12.86 -4.81 14.24
CA VAL A 32 12.52 -3.71 15.18
C VAL A 32 13.50 -2.54 15.03
N PRO A 33 14.83 -2.74 15.11
CA PRO A 33 15.79 -1.67 14.82
C PRO A 33 15.65 -1.10 13.40
N ALA A 34 15.37 -1.94 12.40
CA ALA A 34 15.14 -1.51 11.02
C ALA A 34 13.89 -0.62 10.92
N ALA A 35 12.79 -0.99 11.58
CA ALA A 35 11.56 -0.19 11.64
C ALA A 35 11.81 1.19 12.28
N LYS A 36 12.57 1.23 13.38
CA LYS A 36 13.00 2.49 14.01
C LYS A 36 13.79 3.37 13.03
N THR A 37 14.69 2.77 12.27
CA THR A 37 15.49 3.49 11.28
C THR A 37 14.63 4.00 10.13
N MET A 38 13.68 3.19 9.62
CA MET A 38 12.75 3.62 8.57
C MET A 38 11.87 4.80 9.01
N LEU A 39 11.32 4.78 10.22
CA LEU A 39 10.56 5.89 10.78
C LEU A 39 11.41 7.16 10.89
N ARG A 40 12.69 7.03 11.30
CA ARG A 40 13.62 8.16 11.36
C ARG A 40 13.93 8.72 9.98
N ILE A 41 14.16 7.87 8.96
CA ILE A 41 14.41 8.30 7.57
C ILE A 41 13.31 9.25 7.09
N TYR A 42 12.05 8.96 7.39
CA TYR A 42 10.93 9.81 6.98
C TYR A 42 10.79 11.06 7.85
N ARG A 43 11.01 10.98 9.16
CA ARG A 43 10.98 12.15 10.07
C ARG A 43 12.06 13.17 9.70
N ASP A 44 13.27 12.70 9.44
CA ASP A 44 14.42 13.56 9.10
C ASP A 44 14.43 13.97 7.61
N GLY A 45 13.62 13.32 6.79
CA GLY A 45 13.58 13.49 5.33
C GLY A 45 12.58 14.50 4.81
N ILE A 46 12.07 15.41 5.64
CA ILE A 46 11.17 16.47 5.17
C ILE A 46 11.91 17.35 4.15
N GLY A 47 11.30 17.59 2.99
CA GLY A 47 11.89 18.28 1.85
C GLY A 47 12.63 17.36 0.86
N ASP A 48 12.93 16.12 1.24
CA ASP A 48 13.57 15.14 0.34
C ASP A 48 12.58 14.60 -0.69
N ARG A 49 13.11 14.17 -1.81
CA ARG A 49 12.31 13.50 -2.84
C ARG A 49 11.93 12.08 -2.38
N ARG A 50 10.71 11.66 -2.71
CA ARG A 50 10.19 10.32 -2.41
C ARG A 50 11.16 9.21 -2.83
N GLN A 51 11.74 9.31 -4.03
CA GLN A 51 12.74 8.36 -4.52
C GLN A 51 13.96 8.25 -3.59
N ALA A 52 14.44 9.37 -3.05
CA ALA A 52 15.58 9.37 -2.12
C ALA A 52 15.24 8.70 -0.79
N LEU A 53 14.02 8.91 -0.27
CA LEU A 53 13.53 8.23 0.93
C LEU A 53 13.44 6.71 0.72
N HIS A 54 12.86 6.29 -0.42
CA HIS A 54 12.77 4.88 -0.78
C HIS A 54 14.15 4.22 -0.90
N ALA A 55 15.12 4.88 -1.53
CA ALA A 55 16.50 4.37 -1.65
C ALA A 55 17.18 4.18 -0.28
N ARG A 56 16.93 5.09 0.68
CA ARG A 56 17.44 4.94 2.06
C ARG A 56 16.78 3.76 2.79
N VAL A 57 15.45 3.57 2.62
CA VAL A 57 14.75 2.41 3.17
C VAL A 57 15.27 1.11 2.55
N GLU A 58 15.48 1.09 1.24
CA GLU A 58 16.06 -0.06 0.53
C GLU A 58 17.46 -0.37 1.06
N THR A 59 18.33 0.63 1.25
CA THR A 59 19.65 0.46 1.83
C THR A 59 19.58 -0.10 3.26
N CYS A 60 18.65 0.40 4.08
CA CYS A 60 18.46 -0.08 5.45
C CYS A 60 18.04 -1.56 5.49
N LEU A 61 17.08 -1.95 4.66
CA LEU A 61 16.56 -3.32 4.63
C LEU A 61 17.43 -4.27 3.80
N GLY A 62 18.19 -3.75 2.84
CA GLY A 62 19.12 -4.54 2.02
C GLY A 62 20.33 -5.08 2.81
N GLN A 63 20.58 -4.56 4.01
CA GLN A 63 21.59 -5.08 4.94
C GLN A 63 21.10 -6.31 5.72
N MET A 64 19.82 -6.61 5.64
CA MET A 64 19.20 -7.74 6.34
C MET A 64 19.24 -9.00 5.48
N ASP A 65 19.52 -10.14 6.11
CA ASP A 65 19.47 -11.42 5.42
C ASP A 65 18.07 -11.69 4.87
N ALA A 66 18.00 -11.98 3.55
CA ALA A 66 16.78 -12.43 2.86
C ALA A 66 15.55 -11.50 2.91
N CYS A 67 15.73 -10.16 2.89
CA CYS A 67 14.61 -9.24 2.74
C CYS A 67 14.14 -9.16 1.27
N PRO A 68 12.96 -9.68 0.90
CA PRO A 68 12.50 -9.67 -0.48
C PRO A 68 12.15 -8.23 -0.94
N PRO A 69 12.39 -7.86 -2.22
CA PRO A 69 12.09 -6.52 -2.75
C PRO A 69 10.63 -6.09 -2.54
N ARG A 70 9.69 -7.03 -2.58
CA ARG A 70 8.27 -6.76 -2.32
C ARG A 70 8.00 -6.31 -0.87
N ARG A 71 8.80 -6.78 0.10
CA ARG A 71 8.70 -6.37 1.50
C ARG A 71 9.17 -4.92 1.65
N ILE A 72 10.28 -4.56 1.00
CA ILE A 72 10.80 -3.18 0.95
C ILE A 72 9.74 -2.25 0.37
N ALA A 73 9.19 -2.60 -0.80
CA ALA A 73 8.14 -1.81 -1.46
C ALA A 73 6.87 -1.68 -0.60
N ALA A 74 6.51 -2.72 0.16
CA ALA A 74 5.38 -2.66 1.09
C ALA A 74 5.65 -1.68 2.24
N PHE A 75 6.84 -1.68 2.85
CA PHE A 75 7.21 -0.71 3.89
C PHE A 75 7.23 0.72 3.35
N CYS A 76 7.84 0.96 2.18
CA CYS A 76 7.81 2.27 1.52
C CYS A 76 6.36 2.74 1.34
N LYS A 77 5.47 1.87 0.84
CA LYS A 77 4.06 2.22 0.66
C LYS A 77 3.34 2.54 1.97
N LEU A 78 3.62 1.81 3.05
CA LEU A 78 3.00 2.06 4.35
C LEU A 78 3.46 3.39 4.95
N LEU A 79 4.73 3.73 4.82
CA LEU A 79 5.29 5.01 5.27
C LEU A 79 4.76 6.17 4.42
N ASP A 80 4.66 5.98 3.10
CA ASP A 80 4.05 6.96 2.20
C ASP A 80 2.56 7.20 2.51
N ASP A 81 1.84 6.18 2.98
CA ASP A 81 0.43 6.34 3.39
C ASP A 81 0.26 7.20 4.65
N GLN A 82 1.33 7.39 5.44
CA GLN A 82 1.40 8.29 6.60
C GLN A 82 2.04 9.65 6.27
N SER A 83 2.36 9.89 5.01
CA SER A 83 3.10 11.04 4.53
C SER A 83 2.23 11.95 3.69
N GLN A 84 2.50 13.24 3.75
CA GLN A 84 1.96 14.20 2.79
C GLN A 84 3.09 14.65 1.85
N TYR A 85 2.81 14.64 0.56
CA TYR A 85 3.73 15.04 -0.48
C TYR A 85 3.20 16.25 -1.22
N GLU A 86 4.10 17.15 -1.65
CA GLU A 86 3.75 18.29 -2.49
C GLU A 86 2.93 17.84 -3.71
N SER A 87 1.77 18.44 -3.89
CA SER A 87 0.86 18.10 -4.99
C SER A 87 0.64 19.29 -5.91
N GLN A 88 1.54 19.49 -6.86
CA GLN A 88 1.42 20.55 -7.88
C GLN A 88 1.03 20.00 -9.26
N ARG A 89 0.27 18.90 -9.33
CA ARG A 89 -0.03 18.18 -10.57
C ARG A 89 -0.52 19.05 -11.73
N ARG A 90 -1.51 19.91 -11.48
CA ARG A 90 -2.07 20.79 -12.52
C ARG A 90 -1.08 21.86 -12.98
N HIS A 91 -0.26 22.35 -12.06
CA HIS A 91 0.74 23.37 -12.34
C HIS A 91 1.89 22.78 -13.16
N ALA A 92 2.43 21.64 -12.76
CA ALA A 92 3.50 20.93 -13.48
C ALA A 92 3.09 20.55 -14.90
N ALA A 93 1.89 20.03 -15.10
CA ALA A 93 1.38 19.68 -16.43
C ALA A 93 1.27 20.91 -17.35
N ARG A 94 0.74 22.03 -16.87
CA ARG A 94 0.66 23.28 -17.63
C ARG A 94 2.04 23.86 -17.93
N LEU A 95 2.91 23.89 -16.94
CA LEU A 95 4.30 24.36 -17.11
C LEU A 95 5.02 23.53 -18.17
N ARG A 96 4.91 22.22 -18.10
CA ARG A 96 5.51 21.30 -19.07
C ARG A 96 5.00 21.53 -20.48
N GLN A 97 3.68 21.71 -20.62
CA GLN A 97 3.07 22.04 -21.91
C GLN A 97 3.64 23.34 -22.47
N SER A 98 3.65 24.41 -21.69
CA SER A 98 4.18 25.72 -22.13
C SER A 98 5.66 25.65 -22.51
N VAL A 99 6.49 24.97 -21.69
CA VAL A 99 7.92 24.81 -21.96
C VAL A 99 8.16 24.00 -23.24
N PHE A 100 7.40 22.95 -23.48
CA PHE A 100 7.56 22.11 -24.68
C PHE A 100 7.04 22.79 -25.94
N GLU A 101 5.95 23.55 -25.85
CA GLU A 101 5.46 24.37 -26.97
C GLU A 101 6.52 25.41 -27.37
N LEU A 102 7.06 26.18 -26.42
CA LEU A 102 8.12 27.15 -26.67
C LEU A 102 9.40 26.49 -27.22
N ALA A 103 9.79 25.34 -26.68
CA ALA A 103 10.98 24.63 -27.15
C ALA A 103 10.80 24.05 -28.55
N ALA A 104 9.58 23.62 -28.93
CA ALA A 104 9.31 23.05 -30.24
C ALA A 104 9.59 24.02 -31.40
N ASP A 105 9.28 25.30 -31.19
CA ASP A 105 9.50 26.34 -32.20
C ASP A 105 10.98 26.71 -32.38
N LEU A 106 11.83 26.33 -31.38
CA LEU A 106 13.26 26.62 -31.38
C LEU A 106 14.14 25.45 -31.81
N HIS A 107 13.54 24.32 -32.21
CA HIS A 107 14.31 23.18 -32.71
C HIS A 107 14.79 23.39 -34.15
N PRO A 108 16.00 22.88 -34.52
CA PRO A 108 16.93 22.13 -33.70
C PRO A 108 17.74 23.02 -32.76
N ILE A 109 17.98 22.48 -31.54
CA ILE A 109 18.78 23.12 -30.49
C ILE A 109 20.13 22.42 -30.41
N VAL A 110 21.25 23.18 -30.45
CA VAL A 110 22.61 22.67 -30.36
C VAL A 110 23.23 23.01 -29.01
N GLU A 111 24.11 22.14 -28.52
CA GLU A 111 24.81 22.37 -27.24
C GLU A 111 25.77 23.55 -27.31
N THR A 112 26.44 23.72 -28.46
CA THR A 112 27.40 24.80 -28.71
C THR A 112 27.11 25.40 -30.06
N ARG A 113 27.13 26.72 -30.16
CA ARG A 113 26.82 27.47 -31.38
C ARG A 113 27.79 27.13 -32.51
N GLU A 114 27.29 26.53 -33.56
CA GLU A 114 28.09 26.07 -34.73
C GLU A 114 27.93 26.96 -35.99
N GLY A 115 27.18 28.05 -35.92
CA GLY A 115 26.97 28.96 -37.00
C GLY A 115 26.02 28.48 -38.13
N ILE A 116 25.60 27.22 -38.10
CA ILE A 116 24.62 26.60 -39.03
C ILE A 116 23.22 26.59 -38.41
N PHE A 117 23.15 26.49 -37.07
CA PHE A 117 21.92 26.45 -36.29
C PHE A 117 21.78 27.69 -35.44
N ASP A 118 20.58 28.26 -35.39
CA ASP A 118 20.32 29.55 -34.78
C ASP A 118 20.13 29.44 -33.26
N HIS A 119 19.81 28.26 -32.71
CA HIS A 119 19.39 28.10 -31.34
C HIS A 119 20.40 27.28 -30.54
N GLU A 120 21.04 27.93 -29.58
CA GLU A 120 21.94 27.33 -28.59
C GLU A 120 21.19 26.99 -27.29
N LEU A 121 21.52 25.88 -26.65
CA LEU A 121 20.84 25.37 -25.45
C LEU A 121 20.74 26.41 -24.31
N HIS A 122 21.83 27.12 -24.02
CA HIS A 122 21.84 28.12 -22.94
C HIS A 122 20.97 29.35 -23.27
N GLN A 123 20.99 29.76 -24.52
CA GLN A 123 20.16 30.87 -24.98
C GLN A 123 18.68 30.45 -24.98
N THR A 124 18.36 29.27 -25.51
CA THR A 124 17.00 28.70 -25.52
C THR A 124 16.42 28.60 -24.10
N ARG A 125 17.19 28.10 -23.13
CA ARG A 125 16.78 28.04 -21.74
C ARG A 125 16.46 29.41 -21.14
N ARG A 126 17.23 30.42 -21.52
CA ARG A 126 17.00 31.81 -21.07
C ARG A 126 15.73 32.39 -21.67
N GLU A 127 15.52 32.22 -22.96
CA GLU A 127 14.32 32.69 -23.67
C GLU A 127 13.05 32.03 -23.14
N ILE A 128 13.08 30.74 -22.89
CA ILE A 128 11.96 30.02 -22.25
C ILE A 128 11.73 30.52 -20.82
N ALA A 129 12.79 30.71 -20.03
CA ALA A 129 12.71 31.20 -18.67
C ALA A 129 12.08 32.61 -18.60
N GLU A 130 12.48 33.51 -19.51
CA GLU A 130 11.91 34.85 -19.65
C GLU A 130 10.43 34.79 -20.06
N SER A 131 10.07 33.94 -21.02
CA SER A 131 8.69 33.77 -21.49
C SER A 131 7.76 33.21 -20.42
N VAL A 132 8.27 32.30 -19.57
CA VAL A 132 7.53 31.68 -18.46
C VAL A 132 7.52 32.58 -17.22
N GLY A 133 8.44 33.57 -17.13
CA GLY A 133 8.58 34.50 -15.99
C GLY A 133 9.18 33.84 -14.76
N ARG A 134 10.05 32.82 -14.93
CA ARG A 134 10.72 32.07 -13.85
C ARG A 134 12.16 31.75 -14.22
N SER A 135 13.00 31.55 -13.22
CA SER A 135 14.37 31.08 -13.48
C SER A 135 14.38 29.64 -14.01
N TRP A 136 15.36 29.30 -14.85
CA TRP A 136 15.47 27.93 -15.38
C TRP A 136 15.59 26.85 -14.28
N PRO A 137 16.35 27.03 -13.18
CA PRO A 137 16.39 26.08 -12.08
C PRO A 137 15.02 25.84 -11.42
N GLU A 138 14.17 26.89 -11.30
CA GLU A 138 12.80 26.74 -10.78
C GLU A 138 11.88 26.00 -11.74
N ILE A 139 12.03 26.25 -13.05
CA ILE A 139 11.31 25.51 -14.10
C ILE A 139 11.71 24.04 -14.04
N GLU A 140 12.99 23.73 -14.05
CA GLU A 140 13.53 22.38 -14.02
C GLU A 140 13.10 21.60 -12.76
N ALA A 141 13.09 22.26 -11.60
CA ALA A 141 12.61 21.67 -10.35
C ALA A 141 11.10 21.37 -10.37
N SER A 142 10.31 22.19 -11.08
CA SER A 142 8.85 22.12 -11.11
C SER A 142 8.30 21.29 -12.28
N LEU A 143 9.08 21.10 -13.34
CA LEU A 143 8.65 20.53 -14.62
C LEU A 143 8.02 19.13 -14.50
N PHE A 144 8.53 18.34 -13.56
CA PHE A 144 8.10 16.97 -13.29
C PHE A 144 7.65 16.76 -11.83
N SER A 145 7.21 17.83 -11.14
CA SER A 145 6.76 17.72 -9.75
C SER A 145 5.45 16.94 -9.57
N ASP A 146 4.78 16.58 -10.67
CA ASP A 146 3.63 15.65 -10.69
C ASP A 146 4.03 14.17 -10.74
N VAL A 147 5.29 13.87 -11.04
CA VAL A 147 5.82 12.51 -11.02
C VAL A 147 5.99 12.10 -9.57
N LEU A 148 5.35 10.98 -9.19
CA LEU A 148 5.27 10.54 -7.79
C LEU A 148 6.65 10.39 -7.14
N GLU A 149 7.62 9.85 -7.85
CA GLU A 149 8.98 9.60 -7.39
C GLU A 149 9.76 10.89 -7.10
N LEU A 150 9.41 11.99 -7.78
CA LEU A 150 10.07 13.29 -7.67
C LEU A 150 9.38 14.23 -6.68
N GLN A 151 8.18 13.88 -6.19
CA GLN A 151 7.48 14.66 -5.18
C GLN A 151 8.30 14.76 -3.90
N ARG A 152 8.30 15.94 -3.27
CA ARG A 152 8.98 16.18 -2.01
C ARG A 152 8.06 15.87 -0.84
N LEU A 153 8.63 15.31 0.21
CA LEU A 153 7.93 15.08 1.47
C LEU A 153 7.65 16.42 2.15
N GLU A 154 6.39 16.74 2.35
CA GLU A 154 5.92 17.97 3.00
C GLU A 154 5.76 17.78 4.51
N SER A 155 5.12 16.68 4.90
CA SER A 155 4.99 16.29 6.31
C SER A 155 4.95 14.78 6.48
N PHE A 156 5.35 14.32 7.65
CA PHE A 156 5.26 12.94 8.09
C PHE A 156 4.68 12.90 9.51
N ASP A 157 3.36 12.83 9.59
CA ASP A 157 2.60 12.83 10.85
C ASP A 157 2.34 11.38 11.29
N CYS A 158 3.40 10.70 11.74
CA CYS A 158 3.36 9.29 12.11
C CYS A 158 3.89 9.09 13.53
N ASP A 159 2.99 8.77 14.47
CA ASP A 159 3.29 8.47 15.87
C ASP A 159 3.50 6.97 16.13
N LEU A 160 3.65 6.17 15.06
CA LEU A 160 3.85 4.74 15.21
C LEU A 160 5.20 4.44 15.87
N GLU A 161 5.15 3.54 16.85
CA GLU A 161 6.33 2.87 17.39
C GLU A 161 6.81 1.79 16.39
N PRO A 162 8.10 1.39 16.45
CA PRO A 162 8.66 0.39 15.52
C PRO A 162 7.84 -0.91 15.44
N GLU A 163 7.40 -1.44 16.56
CA GLU A 163 6.59 -2.67 16.64
C GLU A 163 5.21 -2.49 16.01
N GLN A 164 4.67 -1.28 16.10
CA GLN A 164 3.38 -0.95 15.47
C GLN A 164 3.50 -0.89 13.96
N LEU A 165 4.62 -0.37 13.41
CA LEU A 165 4.90 -0.40 11.97
C LEU A 165 4.99 -1.85 11.47
N LEU A 166 5.65 -2.75 12.21
CA LEU A 166 5.71 -4.18 11.87
C LEU A 166 4.34 -4.85 11.93
N SER A 167 3.54 -4.49 12.93
CA SER A 167 2.16 -4.98 13.06
C SER A 167 1.28 -4.47 11.92
N LEU A 168 1.44 -3.21 11.51
CA LEU A 168 0.75 -2.62 10.36
C LEU A 168 1.15 -3.33 9.06
N TYR A 169 2.42 -3.70 8.90
CA TYR A 169 2.89 -4.52 7.80
C TYR A 169 2.18 -5.88 7.76
N ASN A 170 2.13 -6.60 8.88
CA ASN A 170 1.45 -7.89 8.99
C ASN A 170 -0.04 -7.79 8.64
N LEU A 171 -0.71 -6.75 9.12
CA LEU A 171 -2.10 -6.46 8.78
C LEU A 171 -2.25 -6.22 7.26
N ALA A 172 -1.39 -5.39 6.69
CA ALA A 172 -1.45 -5.05 5.27
C ALA A 172 -1.20 -6.27 4.37
N GLN A 173 -0.27 -7.15 4.73
CA GLN A 173 -0.03 -8.42 4.01
C GLN A 173 -1.21 -9.37 4.13
N THR A 174 -1.83 -9.47 5.31
CA THR A 174 -3.04 -10.26 5.52
C THR A 174 -4.21 -9.74 4.67
N GLN A 175 -4.39 -8.42 4.61
CA GLN A 175 -5.39 -7.80 3.74
C GLN A 175 -5.11 -8.09 2.26
N ALA A 176 -3.86 -7.97 1.83
CA ALA A 176 -3.47 -8.20 0.44
C ALA A 176 -3.67 -9.66 0.00
N ALA A 177 -3.49 -10.63 0.89
CA ALA A 177 -3.80 -12.03 0.62
C ALA A 177 -5.28 -12.25 0.25
N LEU A 178 -6.20 -11.41 0.78
CA LEU A 178 -7.62 -11.46 0.47
C LEU A 178 -8.02 -10.83 -0.86
N TYR A 179 -7.13 -10.09 -1.55
CA TYR A 179 -7.48 -9.43 -2.82
C TYR A 179 -7.93 -10.41 -3.90
N ARG A 180 -7.50 -11.67 -3.80
CA ARG A 180 -7.90 -12.74 -4.72
C ARG A 180 -8.94 -13.68 -4.12
N ALA A 181 -9.59 -13.28 -3.01
CA ALA A 181 -10.65 -14.06 -2.41
C ALA A 181 -11.92 -14.04 -3.28
N THR A 182 -12.52 -15.20 -3.46
CA THR A 182 -13.78 -15.37 -4.17
C THR A 182 -14.95 -15.49 -3.20
N ARG A 183 -14.70 -16.01 -1.99
CA ARG A 183 -15.67 -16.19 -0.92
C ARG A 183 -14.98 -16.08 0.44
N VAL A 184 -15.70 -15.55 1.42
CA VAL A 184 -15.24 -15.51 2.82
C VAL A 184 -16.31 -16.11 3.72
N ARG A 185 -15.91 -17.02 4.61
CA ARG A 185 -16.72 -17.55 5.71
C ARG A 185 -16.17 -17.02 7.02
N ILE A 186 -17.05 -16.49 7.87
CA ILE A 186 -16.73 -16.07 9.23
C ILE A 186 -17.60 -16.87 10.19
N ASP A 187 -17.00 -17.61 11.08
CA ASP A 187 -17.66 -18.30 12.18
C ASP A 187 -17.43 -17.42 13.43
N ALA A 188 -18.51 -16.86 14.00
CA ALA A 188 -18.46 -15.91 15.12
C ALA A 188 -19.24 -16.48 16.31
N MET A 189 -18.57 -16.63 17.44
CA MET A 189 -19.19 -17.00 18.72
C MET A 189 -19.70 -15.75 19.45
N ASP A 190 -18.96 -14.65 19.31
CA ASP A 190 -19.25 -13.36 19.92
C ASP A 190 -19.30 -12.27 18.86
N ASP A 191 -19.75 -11.06 19.19
CA ASP A 191 -19.74 -9.86 18.35
C ASP A 191 -20.36 -9.97 16.94
N PHE A 192 -21.16 -11.02 16.67
CA PHE A 192 -21.69 -11.30 15.33
C PHE A 192 -22.53 -10.14 14.77
N LYS A 193 -23.25 -9.36 15.60
CA LYS A 193 -24.03 -8.20 15.17
C LYS A 193 -23.13 -7.11 14.61
N THR A 194 -21.99 -6.88 15.25
CA THR A 194 -20.97 -5.93 14.82
C THR A 194 -20.36 -6.37 13.49
N ILE A 195 -20.03 -7.66 13.36
CA ILE A 195 -19.48 -8.24 12.12
C ILE A 195 -20.48 -8.11 10.97
N ILE A 196 -21.75 -8.43 11.18
CA ILE A 196 -22.82 -8.25 10.17
C ILE A 196 -22.96 -6.79 9.76
N ARG A 197 -22.96 -5.87 10.72
CA ARG A 197 -23.04 -4.44 10.44
C ARG A 197 -21.90 -3.98 9.53
N HIS A 198 -20.65 -4.40 9.82
CA HIS A 198 -19.51 -4.05 9.01
C HIS A 198 -19.55 -4.70 7.62
N ALA A 199 -20.01 -5.94 7.50
CA ALA A 199 -20.22 -6.58 6.19
C ALA A 199 -21.22 -5.81 5.33
N LYS A 200 -22.33 -5.33 5.93
CA LYS A 200 -23.30 -4.46 5.24
C LYS A 200 -22.70 -3.14 4.79
N LEU A 201 -21.92 -2.47 5.66
CA LEU A 201 -21.25 -1.21 5.34
C LEU A 201 -20.22 -1.38 4.22
N ALA A 202 -19.56 -2.55 4.14
CA ALA A 202 -18.65 -2.88 3.05
C ALA A 202 -19.37 -3.25 1.73
N GLY A 203 -20.72 -3.26 1.72
CA GLY A 203 -21.53 -3.64 0.56
C GLY A 203 -21.35 -5.11 0.17
N LEU A 204 -21.12 -5.99 1.15
CA LEU A 204 -21.01 -7.43 0.96
C LEU A 204 -22.36 -8.10 1.17
N MET A 205 -22.75 -8.95 0.24
CA MET A 205 -23.89 -9.84 0.44
C MET A 205 -23.51 -10.93 1.45
N HIS A 206 -24.46 -11.33 2.28
CA HIS A 206 -24.19 -12.29 3.34
C HIS A 206 -25.38 -13.19 3.59
N ARG A 207 -25.05 -14.45 3.88
CA ARG A 207 -25.98 -15.46 4.41
C ARG A 207 -25.57 -15.79 5.83
N VAL A 208 -26.53 -15.92 6.71
CA VAL A 208 -26.29 -16.21 8.12
C VAL A 208 -26.96 -17.53 8.47
N SER A 209 -26.25 -18.40 9.16
CA SER A 209 -26.77 -19.64 9.71
C SER A 209 -26.25 -19.85 11.14
N LEU A 210 -27.02 -20.54 11.95
CA LEU A 210 -26.58 -21.01 13.27
C LEU A 210 -25.61 -22.18 13.10
N PHE A 211 -24.63 -22.28 13.99
CA PHE A 211 -23.80 -23.45 14.14
C PHE A 211 -23.48 -23.71 15.61
N THR A 212 -23.11 -24.93 15.93
CA THR A 212 -22.72 -25.32 17.30
C THR A 212 -21.27 -25.83 17.25
N SER A 213 -20.46 -25.35 18.16
CA SER A 213 -19.08 -25.80 18.36
C SER A 213 -18.80 -25.95 19.85
N ASN A 214 -18.34 -27.12 20.27
CA ASN A 214 -18.03 -27.43 21.68
C ASN A 214 -19.19 -27.09 22.64
N GLY A 215 -20.45 -27.37 22.25
CA GLY A 215 -21.64 -27.11 23.04
C GLY A 215 -22.08 -25.63 23.12
N LYS A 216 -21.36 -24.71 22.45
CA LYS A 216 -21.72 -23.31 22.35
C LYS A 216 -22.33 -23.00 20.98
N HIS A 217 -23.36 -22.15 20.96
CA HIS A 217 -23.98 -21.67 19.74
C HIS A 217 -23.25 -20.44 19.21
N GLY A 218 -23.09 -20.39 17.90
CA GLY A 218 -22.49 -19.26 17.18
C GLY A 218 -23.21 -19.01 15.87
N TYR A 219 -22.76 -17.98 15.16
CA TYR A 219 -23.29 -17.60 13.85
C TYR A 219 -22.22 -17.76 12.77
N ARG A 220 -22.57 -18.44 11.69
CA ARG A 220 -21.76 -18.55 10.48
C ARG A 220 -22.26 -17.57 9.45
N LEU A 221 -21.36 -16.67 9.04
CA LEU A 221 -21.59 -15.73 7.96
C LEU A 221 -20.82 -16.22 6.72
N ILE A 222 -21.53 -16.32 5.61
CA ILE A 222 -20.92 -16.52 4.29
C ILE A 222 -21.06 -15.22 3.54
N LEU A 223 -19.92 -14.62 3.21
CA LEU A 223 -19.83 -13.35 2.53
C LEU A 223 -19.51 -13.59 1.05
N ASP A 224 -20.36 -13.05 0.20
CA ASP A 224 -20.23 -13.10 -1.25
C ASP A 224 -20.37 -11.68 -1.82
N GLY A 225 -19.99 -11.49 -3.07
CA GLY A 225 -20.34 -10.28 -3.82
C GLY A 225 -21.62 -10.50 -4.65
N ALA A 226 -22.26 -9.44 -5.08
CA ALA A 226 -23.49 -9.50 -5.87
C ALA A 226 -23.34 -10.34 -7.16
N GLN A 227 -22.17 -10.34 -7.78
CA GLN A 227 -21.89 -11.15 -8.97
C GLN A 227 -21.49 -12.60 -8.65
N ALA A 228 -21.22 -12.95 -7.40
CA ALA A 228 -20.83 -14.30 -7.00
C ALA A 228 -21.97 -15.31 -7.18
N THR A 229 -23.21 -14.86 -7.23
CA THR A 229 -24.38 -15.69 -7.55
C THR A 229 -24.42 -16.13 -9.02
N LEU A 230 -23.78 -15.37 -9.91
CA LEU A 230 -23.77 -15.63 -11.35
C LEU A 230 -22.46 -16.26 -11.81
N ARG A 231 -21.33 -15.83 -11.23
CA ARG A 231 -19.99 -16.23 -11.62
C ARG A 231 -19.01 -16.00 -10.48
N GLU A 232 -18.13 -16.96 -10.21
CA GLU A 232 -17.03 -16.77 -9.27
C GLU A 232 -16.11 -15.65 -9.72
N THR A 233 -15.80 -14.73 -8.80
CA THR A 233 -14.99 -13.55 -9.08
C THR A 233 -14.23 -13.10 -7.85
N SER A 234 -12.98 -12.69 -8.03
CA SER A 234 -12.18 -12.03 -6.99
C SER A 234 -12.40 -10.50 -6.93
N ARG A 235 -13.39 -9.98 -7.68
CA ARG A 235 -13.69 -8.53 -7.75
C ARG A 235 -13.98 -7.89 -6.38
N TYR A 236 -14.44 -8.70 -5.42
CA TYR A 236 -14.78 -8.25 -4.07
C TYR A 236 -13.65 -8.41 -3.05
N GLY A 237 -12.48 -8.90 -3.47
CA GLY A 237 -11.34 -9.17 -2.60
C GLY A 237 -10.90 -7.95 -1.77
N ILE A 238 -10.90 -6.76 -2.36
CA ILE A 238 -10.59 -5.51 -1.65
C ILE A 238 -11.64 -5.21 -0.56
N ARG A 239 -12.93 -5.49 -0.81
CA ARG A 239 -14.00 -5.31 0.18
C ARG A 239 -13.87 -6.32 1.32
N PHE A 240 -13.50 -7.57 1.04
CA PHE A 240 -13.18 -8.55 2.07
C PHE A 240 -11.97 -8.11 2.91
N ALA A 241 -10.92 -7.60 2.26
CA ALA A 241 -9.75 -7.07 2.93
C ALA A 241 -10.08 -5.89 3.86
N SER A 242 -10.98 -4.99 3.45
CA SER A 242 -11.40 -3.83 4.25
C SER A 242 -12.17 -4.22 5.52
N LEU A 243 -12.70 -5.44 5.60
CA LEU A 243 -13.37 -5.96 6.78
C LEU A 243 -12.39 -6.37 7.90
N ILE A 244 -11.16 -6.76 7.55
CA ILE A 244 -10.18 -7.28 8.53
C ILE A 244 -9.93 -6.34 9.70
N PRO A 245 -9.65 -5.03 9.53
CA PRO A 245 -9.43 -4.13 10.65
C PRO A 245 -10.63 -4.10 11.63
N LYS A 246 -11.84 -4.28 11.11
CA LYS A 246 -13.05 -4.30 11.94
C LYS A 246 -13.24 -5.63 12.67
N LEU A 247 -12.87 -6.74 12.05
CA LEU A 247 -12.84 -8.05 12.72
C LEU A 247 -11.85 -8.05 13.89
N LEU A 248 -10.72 -7.35 13.76
CA LEU A 248 -9.73 -7.28 14.83
C LEU A 248 -10.25 -6.56 16.10
N THR A 249 -11.32 -5.76 16.02
CA THR A 249 -11.99 -5.20 17.19
C THR A 249 -12.98 -6.15 17.84
N CYS A 250 -13.29 -7.28 17.22
CA CYS A 250 -14.23 -8.30 17.66
C CYS A 250 -13.51 -9.51 18.28
N HIS A 251 -14.26 -10.34 19.03
CA HIS A 251 -13.75 -11.52 19.72
C HIS A 251 -14.46 -12.78 19.21
N GLY A 252 -13.84 -13.94 19.45
CA GLY A 252 -14.44 -15.24 19.23
C GLY A 252 -14.78 -15.52 17.75
N TRP A 253 -13.98 -15.02 16.81
CA TRP A 253 -14.21 -15.25 15.40
C TRP A 253 -13.10 -16.09 14.75
N GLN A 254 -13.49 -16.82 13.71
CA GLN A 254 -12.60 -17.50 12.78
C GLN A 254 -13.03 -17.18 11.36
N LEU A 255 -12.08 -16.86 10.49
CA LEU A 255 -12.31 -16.55 9.09
C LEU A 255 -11.62 -17.58 8.22
N THR A 256 -12.34 -18.09 7.24
CA THR A 256 -11.80 -18.91 6.16
C THR A 256 -12.14 -18.25 4.83
N ALA A 257 -11.13 -17.95 4.03
CA ALA A 257 -11.32 -17.39 2.70
C ALA A 257 -10.89 -18.38 1.62
N GLU A 258 -11.65 -18.44 0.53
CA GLU A 258 -11.28 -19.16 -0.69
C GLU A 258 -10.51 -18.20 -1.59
N ILE A 259 -9.23 -18.47 -1.81
CA ILE A 259 -8.30 -17.63 -2.57
C ILE A 259 -8.05 -18.28 -3.94
N LEU A 260 -8.21 -17.50 -5.00
CA LEU A 260 -7.87 -17.92 -6.35
C LEU A 260 -6.36 -17.78 -6.58
N GLY A 261 -5.65 -18.89 -6.51
CA GLY A 261 -4.21 -18.95 -6.67
C GLY A 261 -3.73 -19.10 -8.12
N PRO A 262 -2.46 -19.49 -8.32
CA PRO A 262 -1.92 -19.78 -9.65
C PRO A 262 -2.72 -20.88 -10.36
N ARG A 263 -2.76 -20.83 -11.70
CA ARG A 263 -3.49 -21.79 -12.55
C ARG A 263 -4.98 -21.93 -12.20
N LYS A 264 -5.59 -20.88 -11.59
CA LYS A 264 -6.98 -20.88 -11.11
C LYS A 264 -7.29 -21.96 -10.05
N GLN A 265 -6.26 -22.49 -9.40
CA GLN A 265 -6.43 -23.42 -8.28
C GLN A 265 -6.93 -22.67 -7.04
N ARG A 266 -7.75 -23.33 -6.22
CA ARG A 266 -8.30 -22.73 -5.00
C ARG A 266 -7.47 -23.13 -3.79
N PHE A 267 -7.20 -22.15 -2.96
CA PHE A 267 -6.48 -22.29 -1.71
C PHE A 267 -7.32 -21.71 -0.57
N ARG A 268 -7.09 -22.17 0.65
CA ARG A 268 -7.74 -21.65 1.85
C ARG A 268 -6.79 -20.78 2.65
N LEU A 269 -7.23 -19.56 2.96
CA LEU A 269 -6.62 -18.71 3.97
C LEU A 269 -7.43 -18.83 5.25
N ASN A 270 -6.79 -19.19 6.36
CA ASN A 270 -7.43 -19.26 7.67
C ASN A 270 -6.85 -18.18 8.58
N LEU A 271 -7.73 -17.43 9.24
CA LEU A 271 -7.41 -16.36 10.19
C LEU A 271 -8.29 -16.51 11.42
N SER A 272 -7.80 -16.08 12.56
CA SER A 272 -8.55 -16.07 13.81
C SER A 272 -8.25 -14.83 14.66
N ASP A 273 -9.05 -14.59 15.67
CA ASP A 273 -8.84 -13.53 16.66
C ASP A 273 -7.58 -13.74 17.52
N ARG A 274 -6.97 -14.95 17.45
CA ARG A 274 -5.74 -15.33 18.18
C ARG A 274 -4.46 -15.10 17.40
N ASP A 275 -4.55 -14.69 16.14
CA ASP A 275 -3.39 -14.60 15.23
C ASP A 275 -2.45 -13.40 15.47
N GLY A 276 -2.57 -12.71 16.60
CA GLY A 276 -1.63 -11.66 17.01
C GLY A 276 -1.66 -10.37 16.19
N LEU A 277 -2.69 -10.20 15.34
CA LEU A 277 -2.87 -8.99 14.53
C LEU A 277 -3.49 -7.80 15.30
N ARG A 278 -3.87 -8.02 16.57
CA ARG A 278 -4.58 -7.02 17.39
C ARG A 278 -3.72 -5.86 17.87
N SER A 279 -2.42 -6.04 18.02
CA SER A 279 -1.53 -5.02 18.60
C SER A 279 -1.52 -3.69 17.86
N VAL A 280 -1.91 -3.69 16.58
CA VAL A 280 -2.02 -2.46 15.76
C VAL A 280 -3.23 -1.62 16.12
N LEU A 281 -4.31 -2.25 16.61
CA LEU A 281 -5.61 -1.58 16.81
C LEU A 281 -5.83 -1.16 18.27
N GLU A 282 -5.09 -1.71 19.22
CA GLU A 282 -5.19 -1.29 20.62
C GLU A 282 -4.68 0.14 20.82
N THR A 283 -3.76 0.58 19.96
CA THR A 283 -3.26 1.98 19.95
C THR A 283 -4.11 2.92 19.09
N ALA A 284 -4.89 2.40 18.14
CA ALA A 284 -5.77 3.20 17.28
C ALA A 284 -7.13 3.53 17.93
N ARG A 285 -7.33 3.17 19.20
CA ARG A 285 -8.55 3.50 19.95
C ARG A 285 -8.53 4.89 20.59
N ASP A 286 -7.38 5.56 20.57
CA ASP A 286 -7.21 6.91 21.10
C ASP A 286 -7.32 8.01 20.03
N PHE A 287 -7.88 7.66 18.84
CA PHE A 287 -8.23 8.60 17.77
C PHE A 287 -9.67 8.44 17.31
#